data_3bf18ce91955892e23aa3cd9d4c22643
#
_entry.id   3bf18ce91955892e23aa3cd9d4c22643
#
_cell.length_a   1.000
_cell.length_b   1.000
_cell.length_c   1.000
_cell.angle_alpha   90.00
_cell.angle_beta   90.00
_cell.angle_gamma   90.00
#
_symmetry.space_group_name_H-M   'P 1'
#
loop_
_entity.id
_entity.type
_entity.pdbx_description
1 polymer ?
#
loop_
_entity_poly.entity_id
_entity_poly.type
_entity_poly.pdbx_seq_one_letter_code
_entity_poly.pdbx_strand_id
1 'polypeptide(L)'
;MTVHSPTTVTPIFPFTAIVGQEEMKRALLLNAVDPGVGGVMIMGHRGTAKSTTVRALAALLPPIPSHGAKADVFVQGVRSEIPLFPLEEESESNLFPVPMIDLPLGATEDRVAGTLDIEAALTRGVKVFEPGLLARAHGGFLYIDEVNLLEDHLVDLLLDVAASGVNVVEREGLSVRHPARFVLVGSGNPEEG
;
A
#
# COMPACT_ATOMS: atom_id res chain seq x y z
N MET A 1 32.90 -10.45 15.83
CA MET A 1 31.68 -11.24 16.10
C MET A 1 30.59 -10.23 16.43
N THR A 2 29.82 -9.83 15.43
CA THR A 2 28.67 -8.90 15.58
C THR A 2 27.44 -9.73 15.88
N VAL A 3 26.96 -9.67 17.12
CA VAL A 3 25.76 -10.35 17.56
C VAL A 3 24.56 -9.62 16.93
N HIS A 4 23.93 -10.20 15.91
CA HIS A 4 22.64 -9.75 15.42
C HIS A 4 21.61 -10.06 16.52
N SER A 5 21.09 -9.01 17.16
CA SER A 5 19.93 -9.13 18.03
C SER A 5 18.75 -9.64 17.21
N PRO A 6 18.02 -10.68 17.66
CA PRO A 6 16.85 -11.14 16.97
C PRO A 6 15.80 -10.02 16.98
N THR A 7 15.37 -9.60 15.80
CA THR A 7 14.22 -8.71 15.63
C THR A 7 13.02 -9.44 16.23
N THR A 8 12.52 -8.98 17.36
CA THR A 8 11.31 -9.51 17.98
C THR A 8 10.13 -9.18 17.08
N VAL A 9 9.78 -10.12 16.21
CA VAL A 9 8.56 -10.04 15.41
C VAL A 9 7.38 -10.17 16.38
N THR A 10 6.63 -9.10 16.58
CA THR A 10 5.40 -9.15 17.37
C THR A 10 4.45 -10.16 16.72
N PRO A 11 4.00 -11.19 17.45
CA PRO A 11 3.14 -12.22 16.86
C PRO A 11 1.83 -11.59 16.40
N ILE A 12 1.47 -11.86 15.14
CA ILE A 12 0.21 -11.39 14.56
C ILE A 12 -0.92 -12.25 15.14
N PHE A 13 -1.98 -11.62 15.64
CA PHE A 13 -3.15 -12.31 16.17
C PHE A 13 -3.82 -13.12 15.05
N PRO A 14 -4.13 -14.42 15.24
CA PRO A 14 -4.69 -15.25 14.18
C PRO A 14 -6.08 -14.76 13.74
N PHE A 15 -6.33 -14.67 12.44
CA PHE A 15 -7.62 -14.24 11.88
C PHE A 15 -8.78 -15.11 12.38
N THR A 16 -8.58 -16.42 12.47
CA THR A 16 -9.56 -17.39 12.94
C THR A 16 -9.87 -17.29 14.44
N ALA A 17 -9.00 -16.65 15.23
CA ALA A 17 -9.20 -16.45 16.65
C ALA A 17 -9.98 -15.17 16.98
N ILE A 18 -10.27 -14.33 15.98
CA ILE A 18 -11.08 -13.13 16.17
C ILE A 18 -12.54 -13.53 16.35
N VAL A 19 -13.07 -13.28 17.54
CA VAL A 19 -14.45 -13.62 17.90
C VAL A 19 -15.39 -12.50 17.44
N GLY A 20 -16.52 -12.89 16.83
CA GLY A 20 -17.47 -11.93 16.28
C GLY A 20 -16.96 -11.28 15.00
N GLN A 21 -17.50 -10.07 14.69
CA GLN A 21 -17.14 -9.27 13.51
C GLN A 21 -17.34 -10.02 12.16
N GLU A 22 -18.36 -10.87 12.08
CA GLU A 22 -18.57 -11.77 10.93
C GLU A 22 -18.79 -10.99 9.62
N GLU A 23 -19.51 -9.84 9.67
CA GLU A 23 -19.74 -9.01 8.50
C GLU A 23 -18.44 -8.38 8.01
N MET A 24 -17.63 -7.83 8.92
CA MET A 24 -16.32 -7.25 8.61
C MET A 24 -15.39 -8.32 8.01
N LYS A 25 -15.30 -9.50 8.64
CA LYS A 25 -14.48 -10.62 8.14
C LYS A 25 -14.92 -11.03 6.75
N ARG A 26 -16.23 -11.15 6.52
CA ARG A 26 -16.79 -11.51 5.21
C ARG A 26 -16.48 -10.45 4.15
N ALA A 27 -16.68 -9.17 4.46
CA ALA A 27 -16.37 -8.07 3.55
C ALA A 27 -14.88 -8.05 3.15
N LEU A 28 -13.98 -8.23 4.11
CA LEU A 28 -12.55 -8.30 3.86
C LEU A 28 -12.16 -9.51 3.01
N LEU A 29 -12.72 -10.70 3.29
CA LEU A 29 -12.47 -11.90 2.49
C LEU A 29 -12.97 -11.76 1.04
N LEU A 30 -14.15 -11.16 0.84
CA LEU A 30 -14.67 -10.91 -0.51
C LEU A 30 -13.74 -10.00 -1.32
N ASN A 31 -13.22 -8.93 -0.70
CA ASN A 31 -12.27 -8.03 -1.35
C ASN A 31 -10.89 -8.67 -1.57
N ALA A 32 -10.48 -9.61 -0.71
CA ALA A 32 -9.24 -10.36 -0.92
C ALA A 32 -9.35 -11.33 -2.10
N VAL A 33 -10.56 -11.90 -2.33
CA VAL A 33 -10.84 -12.79 -3.48
C VAL A 33 -11.00 -12.01 -4.77
N ASP A 34 -11.71 -10.88 -4.71
CA ASP A 34 -11.91 -9.98 -5.85
C ASP A 34 -11.64 -8.52 -5.47
N PRO A 35 -10.41 -8.04 -5.66
CA PRO A 35 -10.05 -6.64 -5.42
C PRO A 35 -10.85 -5.64 -6.27
N GLY A 36 -11.49 -6.09 -7.34
CA GLY A 36 -12.36 -5.27 -8.20
C GLY A 36 -13.66 -4.80 -7.53
N VAL A 37 -13.98 -5.35 -6.34
CA VAL A 37 -15.11 -4.84 -5.50
C VAL A 37 -14.86 -3.40 -5.03
N GLY A 38 -13.59 -2.96 -4.95
CA GLY A 38 -13.25 -1.55 -4.77
C GLY A 38 -12.88 -1.13 -3.34
N GLY A 39 -12.96 -2.04 -2.36
CA GLY A 39 -12.54 -1.76 -0.98
C GLY A 39 -13.62 -1.94 0.08
N VAL A 40 -13.25 -1.66 1.33
CA VAL A 40 -14.13 -1.86 2.50
C VAL A 40 -14.08 -0.63 3.41
N MET A 41 -15.25 -0.09 3.76
CA MET A 41 -15.39 0.88 4.82
C MET A 41 -15.89 0.18 6.10
N ILE A 42 -15.13 0.26 7.17
CA ILE A 42 -15.43 -0.38 8.45
C ILE A 42 -15.82 0.69 9.47
N MET A 43 -17.11 0.81 9.75
CA MET A 43 -17.61 1.70 10.79
C MET A 43 -17.70 0.98 12.13
N GLY A 44 -17.23 1.61 13.21
CA GLY A 44 -17.30 1.03 14.54
C GLY A 44 -16.43 1.75 15.56
N HIS A 45 -16.74 1.57 16.83
CA HIS A 45 -16.02 2.19 17.94
C HIS A 45 -14.54 1.80 17.99
N ARG A 46 -13.74 2.60 18.68
CA ARG A 46 -12.34 2.28 18.97
C ARG A 46 -12.24 0.95 19.75
N GLY A 47 -11.19 0.20 19.51
CA GLY A 47 -10.95 -1.07 20.22
C GLY A 47 -11.72 -2.28 19.68
N THR A 48 -12.46 -2.17 18.57
CA THR A 48 -13.20 -3.28 17.95
C THR A 48 -12.34 -4.16 17.01
N ALA A 49 -11.03 -4.12 17.18
CA ALA A 49 -10.04 -4.94 16.45
C ALA A 49 -10.02 -4.73 14.91
N LYS A 50 -10.47 -3.57 14.39
CA LYS A 50 -10.52 -3.30 12.94
C LYS A 50 -9.17 -3.53 12.27
N SER A 51 -8.13 -2.79 12.64
CA SER A 51 -6.78 -2.93 12.08
C SER A 51 -6.16 -4.29 12.35
N THR A 52 -6.42 -4.88 13.53
CA THR A 52 -5.98 -6.23 13.88
C THR A 52 -6.53 -7.26 12.92
N THR A 53 -7.81 -7.15 12.53
CA THR A 53 -8.47 -8.09 11.61
C THR A 53 -7.86 -7.99 10.21
N VAL A 54 -7.59 -6.78 9.71
CA VAL A 54 -6.97 -6.59 8.39
C VAL A 54 -5.55 -7.16 8.37
N ARG A 55 -4.73 -6.89 9.41
CA ARG A 55 -3.37 -7.46 9.53
C ARG A 55 -3.39 -8.97 9.61
N ALA A 56 -4.33 -9.53 10.38
CA ALA A 56 -4.50 -10.95 10.53
C ALA A 56 -4.90 -11.63 9.20
N LEU A 57 -5.74 -10.97 8.40
CA LEU A 57 -6.09 -11.46 7.06
C LEU A 57 -4.88 -11.40 6.12
N ALA A 58 -4.16 -10.29 6.06
CA ALA A 58 -2.97 -10.18 5.22
C ALA A 58 -1.94 -11.29 5.53
N ALA A 59 -1.75 -11.59 6.80
CA ALA A 59 -0.85 -12.67 7.23
C ALA A 59 -1.37 -14.08 6.93
N LEU A 60 -2.68 -14.25 6.77
CA LEU A 60 -3.31 -15.53 6.43
C LEU A 60 -3.22 -15.85 4.94
N LEU A 61 -3.18 -14.82 4.09
CA LEU A 61 -3.16 -15.00 2.64
C LEU A 61 -1.83 -15.64 2.19
N PRO A 62 -1.87 -16.45 1.12
CA PRO A 62 -0.64 -17.00 0.56
C PRO A 62 0.29 -15.88 0.11
N PRO A 63 1.61 -16.08 0.24
CA PRO A 63 2.58 -15.11 -0.23
C PRO A 63 2.43 -14.89 -1.75
N ILE A 64 2.64 -13.66 -2.16
CA ILE A 64 2.55 -13.25 -3.56
C ILE A 64 3.93 -13.27 -4.23
N PRO A 65 4.00 -13.55 -5.55
CA PRO A 65 5.25 -13.41 -6.27
C PRO A 65 5.79 -11.98 -6.13
N SER A 66 7.10 -11.83 -5.97
CA SER A 66 7.74 -10.54 -6.22
C SER A 66 7.39 -10.15 -7.64
N HIS A 67 6.43 -9.28 -7.76
CA HIS A 67 6.33 -8.59 -9.03
C HIS A 67 7.55 -7.68 -9.05
N GLY A 68 8.53 -7.95 -9.88
CA GLY A 68 9.55 -6.95 -10.19
C GLY A 68 8.82 -5.71 -10.69
N ALA A 69 8.05 -5.08 -9.77
CA ALA A 69 7.15 -3.99 -10.08
C ALA A 69 8.00 -2.89 -10.69
N LYS A 70 7.69 -2.60 -11.94
CA LYS A 70 8.38 -1.59 -12.72
C LYS A 70 7.49 -0.37 -12.86
N ALA A 71 8.10 0.79 -12.91
CA ALA A 71 7.45 2.01 -13.32
C ALA A 71 7.80 2.35 -14.76
N ASP A 72 6.81 2.77 -15.52
CA ASP A 72 7.02 3.44 -16.80
C ASP A 72 7.32 4.91 -16.54
N VAL A 73 8.44 5.37 -17.02
CA VAL A 73 8.88 6.76 -16.91
C VAL A 73 8.86 7.39 -18.30
N PHE A 74 8.17 8.51 -18.43
CA PHE A 74 8.09 9.26 -19.68
C PHE A 74 8.80 10.60 -19.48
N VAL A 75 9.85 10.83 -20.28
CA VAL A 75 10.58 12.11 -20.35
C VAL A 75 10.45 12.62 -21.76
N GLN A 76 9.81 13.78 -21.97
CA GLN A 76 9.60 14.37 -23.31
C GLN A 76 9.04 13.36 -24.33
N GLY A 77 8.14 12.46 -23.88
CA GLY A 77 7.54 11.43 -24.73
C GLY A 77 8.37 10.16 -24.93
N VAL A 78 9.58 10.07 -24.42
CA VAL A 78 10.41 8.87 -24.47
C VAL A 78 10.10 8.02 -23.24
N ARG A 79 9.63 6.78 -23.46
CA ARG A 79 9.35 5.77 -22.43
C ARG A 79 10.62 5.04 -22.03
N SER A 80 10.82 4.88 -20.73
CA SER A 80 11.79 3.98 -20.12
C SER A 80 11.14 3.22 -18.97
N GLU A 81 11.66 2.04 -18.65
CA GLU A 81 11.22 1.27 -17.47
C GLU A 81 12.29 1.36 -16.39
N ILE A 82 11.85 1.58 -15.15
CA ILE A 82 12.72 1.51 -13.97
C ILE A 82 12.14 0.52 -12.96
N PRO A 83 12.97 -0.23 -12.21
CA PRO A 83 12.47 -1.01 -11.08
C PRO A 83 11.93 -0.07 -10.01
N LEU A 84 10.75 -0.38 -9.46
CA LEU A 84 10.16 0.40 -8.35
C LEU A 84 10.91 0.21 -7.04
N PHE A 85 11.42 -0.98 -6.83
CA PHE A 85 12.20 -1.32 -5.65
C PHE A 85 13.53 -1.94 -6.09
N PRO A 86 14.62 -1.73 -5.31
CA PRO A 86 15.85 -2.47 -5.56
C PRO A 86 15.52 -3.96 -5.60
N LEU A 87 16.01 -4.63 -6.62
CA LEU A 87 15.96 -6.09 -6.66
C LEU A 87 16.86 -6.55 -5.49
N GLU A 88 16.25 -6.98 -4.38
CA GLU A 88 17.00 -7.74 -3.40
C GLU A 88 17.54 -8.98 -4.11
N GLU A 89 18.83 -9.27 -3.89
CA GLU A 89 19.53 -10.39 -4.52
C GLU A 89 18.63 -11.62 -4.49
N GLU A 90 18.49 -12.27 -5.62
CA GLU A 90 17.61 -13.41 -5.91
C GLU A 90 17.53 -14.38 -4.72
N SER A 91 16.52 -14.22 -3.88
CA SER A 91 16.17 -15.26 -2.94
C SER A 91 15.50 -16.37 -3.75
N GLU A 92 15.88 -17.60 -3.51
CA GLU A 92 15.39 -18.80 -4.23
C GLU A 92 13.86 -18.96 -4.26
N SER A 93 13.15 -18.20 -3.41
CA SER A 93 11.70 -18.05 -3.45
C SER A 93 11.34 -16.59 -3.69
N ASN A 94 11.01 -16.24 -4.93
CA ASN A 94 10.46 -14.92 -5.30
C ASN A 94 9.05 -14.67 -4.71
N LEU A 95 8.78 -15.15 -3.50
CA LEU A 95 7.49 -15.03 -2.82
C LEU A 95 7.63 -14.13 -1.59
N PHE A 96 6.76 -13.11 -1.51
CA PHE A 96 6.74 -12.13 -0.42
C PHE A 96 5.41 -12.19 0.33
N PRO A 97 5.40 -11.91 1.64
CA PRO A 97 4.16 -11.73 2.38
C PRO A 97 3.28 -10.66 1.74
N VAL A 98 1.96 -10.87 1.77
CA VAL A 98 1.01 -9.85 1.30
C VAL A 98 1.23 -8.55 2.07
N PRO A 99 1.53 -7.42 1.41
CA PRO A 99 1.81 -6.17 2.10
C PRO A 99 0.55 -5.63 2.79
N MET A 100 0.73 -5.12 4.00
CA MET A 100 -0.28 -4.38 4.74
C MET A 100 0.32 -3.03 5.11
N ILE A 101 -0.11 -2.00 4.41
CA ILE A 101 0.43 -0.65 4.54
C ILE A 101 -0.57 0.23 5.28
N ASP A 102 -0.13 0.87 6.36
CA ASP A 102 -0.91 1.89 7.04
C ASP A 102 -0.65 3.25 6.40
N LEU A 103 -1.72 3.98 6.11
CA LEU A 103 -1.64 5.37 5.69
C LEU A 103 -1.74 6.29 6.93
N PRO A 104 -0.67 7.02 7.27
CA PRO A 104 -0.74 8.01 8.34
C PRO A 104 -1.64 9.19 7.94
N LEU A 105 -2.49 9.70 8.85
CA LEU A 105 -3.36 10.85 8.60
C LEU A 105 -2.62 12.12 8.18
N GLY A 106 -1.39 12.31 8.64
CA GLY A 106 -0.54 13.44 8.24
C GLY A 106 0.40 13.12 7.07
N ALA A 107 0.10 12.11 6.24
CA ALA A 107 0.90 11.82 5.06
C ALA A 107 0.72 12.92 4.01
N THR A 108 1.80 13.37 3.42
CA THR A 108 1.77 14.27 2.26
C THR A 108 1.48 13.48 0.99
N GLU A 109 0.95 14.15 -0.04
CA GLU A 109 0.71 13.53 -1.35
C GLU A 109 1.96 12.86 -1.91
N ASP A 110 3.12 13.50 -1.77
CA ASP A 110 4.42 12.95 -2.19
C ASP A 110 4.76 11.62 -1.52
N ARG A 111 4.44 11.52 -0.23
CA ARG A 111 4.65 10.27 0.52
C ARG A 111 3.68 9.18 0.09
N VAL A 112 2.47 9.56 -0.31
CA VAL A 112 1.42 8.64 -0.77
C VAL A 112 1.70 8.17 -2.18
N ALA A 113 1.76 9.10 -3.14
CA ALA A 113 1.91 8.80 -4.56
C ALA A 113 3.36 8.45 -4.96
N GLY A 114 4.34 9.01 -4.24
CA GLY A 114 5.75 8.98 -4.59
C GLY A 114 6.24 10.30 -5.16
N THR A 115 7.53 10.46 -5.20
CA THR A 115 8.18 11.70 -5.63
C THR A 115 9.45 11.44 -6.44
N LEU A 116 10.01 12.51 -7.03
CA LEU A 116 11.32 12.46 -7.67
C LEU A 116 12.43 12.60 -6.62
N ASP A 117 13.42 11.73 -6.67
CA ASP A 117 14.66 11.88 -5.92
C ASP A 117 15.51 13.00 -6.55
N ILE A 118 15.33 14.22 -6.02
CA ILE A 118 16.03 15.42 -6.51
C ILE A 118 17.54 15.31 -6.27
N GLU A 119 17.97 14.66 -5.19
CA GLU A 119 19.39 14.51 -4.86
C GLU A 119 20.09 13.59 -5.88
N ALA A 120 19.48 12.45 -6.22
CA ALA A 120 20.00 11.58 -7.27
C ALA A 120 19.97 12.28 -8.64
N ALA A 121 18.96 13.11 -8.91
CA ALA A 121 18.87 13.88 -10.14
C ALA A 121 20.02 14.89 -10.26
N LEU A 122 20.36 15.59 -9.18
CA LEU A 122 21.43 16.59 -9.16
C LEU A 122 22.83 15.98 -9.21
N THR A 123 23.04 14.83 -8.51
CA THR A 123 24.38 14.21 -8.41
C THR A 123 24.72 13.31 -9.58
N ARG A 124 23.73 12.62 -10.16
CA ARG A 124 23.92 11.62 -11.22
C ARG A 124 23.38 12.05 -12.58
N GLY A 125 22.69 13.20 -12.66
CA GLY A 125 22.04 13.65 -13.88
C GLY A 125 20.89 12.75 -14.34
N VAL A 126 20.40 11.87 -13.46
CA VAL A 126 19.32 10.91 -13.74
C VAL A 126 18.15 11.25 -12.83
N LYS A 127 16.97 11.46 -13.42
CA LYS A 127 15.73 11.63 -12.65
C LYS A 127 15.32 10.27 -12.11
N VAL A 128 15.37 10.10 -10.79
CA VAL A 128 14.98 8.86 -10.10
C VAL A 128 13.65 9.09 -9.41
N PHE A 129 12.72 8.16 -9.56
CA PHE A 129 11.45 8.15 -8.86
C PHE A 129 11.60 7.43 -7.52
N GLU A 130 11.16 8.05 -6.44
CA GLU A 130 11.05 7.44 -5.12
C GLU A 130 9.61 6.93 -4.93
N PRO A 131 9.40 5.59 -4.83
CA PRO A 131 8.07 5.01 -4.72
C PRO A 131 7.40 5.37 -3.38
N GLY A 132 6.12 5.80 -3.45
CA GLY A 132 5.30 6.10 -2.30
C GLY A 132 4.60 4.88 -1.68
N LEU A 133 3.65 5.16 -0.77
CA LEU A 133 2.87 4.12 -0.07
C LEU A 133 1.99 3.32 -1.04
N LEU A 134 1.48 3.94 -2.12
CA LEU A 134 0.67 3.27 -3.13
C LEU A 134 1.45 2.17 -3.87
N ALA A 135 2.73 2.42 -4.18
CA ALA A 135 3.60 1.41 -4.76
C ALA A 135 3.84 0.24 -3.79
N ARG A 136 4.07 0.55 -2.52
CA ARG A 136 4.31 -0.45 -1.45
C ARG A 136 3.08 -1.29 -1.15
N ALA A 137 1.87 -0.74 -1.32
CA ALA A 137 0.62 -1.45 -1.10
C ALA A 137 0.25 -2.41 -2.25
N HIS A 138 0.97 -2.34 -3.39
CA HIS A 138 0.64 -3.15 -4.55
C HIS A 138 0.60 -4.65 -4.24
N GLY A 139 -0.49 -5.31 -4.62
CA GLY A 139 -0.74 -6.73 -4.33
C GLY A 139 -1.25 -7.02 -2.92
N GLY A 140 -1.52 -5.99 -2.10
CA GLY A 140 -1.94 -6.18 -0.71
C GLY A 140 -3.04 -5.25 -0.26
N PHE A 141 -2.89 -4.69 0.94
CA PHE A 141 -3.87 -3.83 1.59
C PHE A 141 -3.30 -2.44 1.89
N LEU A 142 -4.10 -1.41 1.64
CA LEU A 142 -3.87 -0.06 2.13
C LEU A 142 -4.93 0.25 3.19
N TYR A 143 -4.50 0.44 4.44
CA TYR A 143 -5.39 0.69 5.57
C TYR A 143 -5.32 2.15 6.03
N ILE A 144 -6.48 2.76 6.21
CA ILE A 144 -6.64 4.12 6.69
C ILE A 144 -7.43 4.07 8.00
N ASP A 145 -6.80 4.45 9.10
CA ASP A 145 -7.53 4.63 10.35
C ASP A 145 -8.15 6.03 10.39
N GLU A 146 -9.42 6.11 10.82
CA GLU A 146 -10.16 7.37 10.91
C GLU A 146 -10.18 8.15 9.57
N VAL A 147 -10.64 7.50 8.50
CA VAL A 147 -10.67 8.07 7.14
C VAL A 147 -11.40 9.42 7.05
N ASN A 148 -12.34 9.69 7.98
CA ASN A 148 -13.05 10.96 8.10
C ASN A 148 -12.13 12.15 8.47
N LEU A 149 -10.91 11.88 8.90
CA LEU A 149 -9.89 12.91 9.21
C LEU A 149 -8.87 13.09 8.08
N LEU A 150 -8.96 12.30 7.01
CA LEU A 150 -8.06 12.43 5.87
C LEU A 150 -8.48 13.64 5.01
N GLU A 151 -7.51 14.33 4.44
CA GLU A 151 -7.75 15.47 3.56
C GLU A 151 -8.43 15.02 2.25
N ASP A 152 -9.42 15.77 1.77
CA ASP A 152 -10.27 15.41 0.63
C ASP A 152 -9.47 15.07 -0.63
N HIS A 153 -8.39 15.83 -0.92
CA HIS A 153 -7.56 15.59 -2.09
C HIS A 153 -6.83 14.24 -2.04
N LEU A 154 -6.48 13.76 -0.84
CA LEU A 154 -5.88 12.42 -0.67
C LEU A 154 -6.94 11.34 -0.83
N VAL A 155 -8.17 11.58 -0.36
CA VAL A 155 -9.30 10.65 -0.57
C VAL A 155 -9.55 10.47 -2.06
N ASP A 156 -9.64 11.56 -2.82
CA ASP A 156 -9.84 11.54 -4.26
C ASP A 156 -8.72 10.77 -4.99
N LEU A 157 -7.47 11.05 -4.63
CA LEU A 157 -6.31 10.32 -5.17
C LEU A 157 -6.42 8.81 -4.91
N LEU A 158 -6.75 8.43 -3.67
CA LEU A 158 -6.83 7.03 -3.27
C LEU A 158 -7.96 6.28 -3.98
N LEU A 159 -9.11 6.92 -4.15
CA LEU A 159 -10.25 6.34 -4.85
C LEU A 159 -9.96 6.18 -6.34
N ASP A 160 -9.33 7.17 -6.97
CA ASP A 160 -8.94 7.09 -8.39
C ASP A 160 -7.93 5.96 -8.64
N VAL A 161 -6.90 5.87 -7.81
CA VAL A 161 -5.90 4.80 -7.93
C VAL A 161 -6.48 3.43 -7.59
N ALA A 162 -7.36 3.32 -6.58
CA ALA A 162 -8.02 2.05 -6.26
C ALA A 162 -8.91 1.57 -7.41
N ALA A 163 -9.58 2.49 -8.11
CA ALA A 163 -10.44 2.17 -9.25
C ALA A 163 -9.62 1.80 -10.50
N SER A 164 -8.55 2.55 -10.80
CA SER A 164 -7.73 2.34 -12.00
C SER A 164 -6.71 1.21 -11.86
N GLY A 165 -6.23 0.96 -10.64
CA GLY A 165 -5.12 0.05 -10.35
C GLY A 165 -3.76 0.56 -10.79
N VAL A 166 -3.66 1.84 -11.12
CA VAL A 166 -2.43 2.49 -11.61
C VAL A 166 -2.28 3.84 -10.93
N ASN A 167 -1.09 4.11 -10.42
CA ASN A 167 -0.72 5.44 -9.94
C ASN A 167 0.06 6.21 -11.02
N VAL A 168 -0.30 7.47 -11.21
CA VAL A 168 0.34 8.38 -12.17
C VAL A 168 0.85 9.61 -11.43
N VAL A 169 2.15 9.86 -11.49
CA VAL A 169 2.78 11.05 -10.91
C VAL A 169 3.36 11.90 -12.01
N GLU A 170 2.89 13.14 -12.13
CA GLU A 170 3.35 14.09 -13.14
C GLU A 170 4.00 15.30 -12.46
N ARG A 171 5.29 15.50 -12.69
CA ARG A 171 6.05 16.64 -12.14
C ARG A 171 7.14 17.08 -13.10
N GLU A 172 7.31 18.38 -13.26
CA GLU A 172 8.41 18.99 -14.01
C GLU A 172 8.64 18.41 -15.42
N GLY A 173 7.55 18.03 -16.12
CA GLY A 173 7.62 17.44 -17.46
C GLY A 173 8.05 15.97 -17.47
N LEU A 174 8.06 15.33 -16.30
CA LEU A 174 8.21 13.90 -16.12
C LEU A 174 6.84 13.29 -15.76
N SER A 175 6.48 12.19 -16.40
CA SER A 175 5.33 11.37 -16.00
C SER A 175 5.82 9.99 -15.61
N VAL A 176 5.45 9.52 -14.45
CA VAL A 176 5.76 8.19 -13.94
C VAL A 176 4.48 7.42 -13.74
N ARG A 177 4.40 6.22 -14.28
CA ARG A 177 3.25 5.31 -14.14
C ARG A 177 3.71 3.99 -13.53
N HIS A 178 3.02 3.54 -12.50
CA HIS A 178 3.30 2.24 -11.92
C HIS A 178 2.02 1.53 -11.45
N PRO A 179 2.02 0.19 -11.39
CA PRO A 179 0.90 -0.55 -10.86
C PRO A 179 0.72 -0.25 -9.37
N ALA A 180 -0.55 -0.08 -8.96
CA ALA A 180 -0.95 0.19 -7.59
C ALA A 180 -2.31 -0.47 -7.31
N ARG A 181 -2.38 -1.80 -7.49
CA ARG A 181 -3.58 -2.59 -7.21
C ARG A 181 -3.52 -3.06 -5.77
N PHE A 182 -4.45 -2.61 -4.95
CA PHE A 182 -4.55 -2.96 -3.54
C PHE A 182 -6.01 -2.98 -3.11
N VAL A 183 -6.30 -3.65 -2.01
CA VAL A 183 -7.60 -3.53 -1.34
C VAL A 183 -7.54 -2.30 -0.43
N LEU A 184 -8.39 -1.31 -0.72
CA LEU A 184 -8.52 -0.12 0.12
C LEU A 184 -9.41 -0.46 1.32
N VAL A 185 -8.90 -0.25 2.53
CA VAL A 185 -9.66 -0.46 3.76
C VAL A 185 -9.66 0.82 4.59
N GLY A 186 -10.79 1.47 4.66
CA GLY A 186 -11.00 2.63 5.53
C GLY A 186 -11.67 2.21 6.84
N SER A 187 -11.26 2.80 7.95
CA SER A 187 -12.01 2.72 9.20
C SER A 187 -12.52 4.09 9.62
N GLY A 188 -13.67 4.10 10.28
CA GLY A 188 -14.27 5.30 10.84
C GLY A 188 -14.93 5.03 12.18
N ASN A 189 -15.08 6.09 12.98
CA ASN A 189 -15.86 6.07 14.21
C ASN A 189 -17.15 6.87 13.97
N PRO A 190 -18.34 6.25 14.11
CA PRO A 190 -19.60 6.95 13.88
C PRO A 190 -19.89 8.10 14.86
N GLU A 191 -19.14 8.18 15.98
CA GLU A 191 -19.30 9.24 16.98
C GLU A 191 -18.42 10.47 16.71
N GLU A 192 -17.50 10.39 15.75
CA GLU A 192 -16.54 11.46 15.43
C GLU A 192 -16.82 12.12 14.07
N GLY A 193 -18.01 11.90 13.49
CA GLY A 193 -18.46 12.46 12.23
C GLY A 193 -19.59 13.45 12.36
#